data_dfb650bd3c5aeb3dafc95ba0cc3ddf37
#
_entry.id   dfb650bd3c5aeb3dafc95ba0cc3ddf37
#
_cell.length_a   1.000
_cell.length_b   1.000
_cell.length_c   1.000
_cell.angle_alpha   90.00
_cell.angle_beta   90.00
_cell.angle_gamma   90.00
#
_symmetry.space_group_name_H-M   'P 1'
#
loop_
_entity.id
_entity.type
_entity.pdbx_description
1 polymer ?
#
loop_
_entity_poly.entity_id
_entity_poly.type
_entity_poly.pdbx_seq_one_letter_code
_entity_poly.pdbx_strand_id
1 'polypeptide(L)'
;MNLRFLKSYIYPEWHSFFRCFQKDFKVILICTLFLTIFRCIMILSMDSYLSTSVRAYDIFIALFIGLRFDLSVGGYFALPSFFASVACSMIPMESLCDHVRKAMISLFLCLSAVTLPANYIFFLEFKDNFNQWIFGVIYDDFGAVLKSAWSEYPLAIMTMLTVAVTAAFIWISLKFIKRPFTMRTIYGSNITALASRVLITLVMVMLFAFCIRGSVGSRPVQQKDAGITPDLFLNKLVLNPYYALKYTVQEHLKLNSVRGIKEYLPDRNIEKAGMLFFEKDEPLQDLDAYMKK
;
A
#
# COMPACT_ATOMS: atom_id res chain seq x y z
N MET A 1 0.42 -16.13 -44.53
CA MET A 1 -0.13 -14.98 -43.77
C MET A 1 0.82 -13.78 -44.01
N ASN A 2 0.35 -12.72 -44.68
CA ASN A 2 1.20 -11.71 -45.29
C ASN A 2 1.80 -10.77 -44.23
N LEU A 3 3.11 -10.76 -44.07
CA LEU A 3 3.84 -9.91 -43.11
C LEU A 3 3.52 -8.39 -43.25
N ARG A 4 3.05 -7.96 -44.43
CA ARG A 4 2.59 -6.58 -44.66
C ARG A 4 1.27 -6.27 -43.94
N PHE A 5 0.37 -7.25 -43.78
CA PHE A 5 -0.91 -7.09 -43.09
C PHE A 5 -0.71 -6.96 -41.58
N LEU A 6 0.19 -7.76 -40.99
CA LEU A 6 0.61 -7.64 -39.60
C LEU A 6 1.30 -6.29 -39.32
N LYS A 7 2.08 -5.78 -40.26
CA LYS A 7 2.78 -4.51 -40.11
C LYS A 7 1.86 -3.29 -40.03
N SER A 8 0.74 -3.24 -40.73
CA SER A 8 -0.16 -2.09 -40.73
C SER A 8 -1.06 -2.03 -39.49
N TYR A 9 -1.33 -3.16 -38.86
CA TYR A 9 -2.19 -3.26 -37.66
C TYR A 9 -1.43 -3.05 -36.35
N ILE A 10 -0.21 -3.55 -36.22
CA ILE A 10 0.58 -3.51 -34.99
C ILE A 10 1.14 -2.10 -34.71
N TYR A 11 1.26 -1.22 -35.70
CA TYR A 11 1.96 0.06 -35.59
C TYR A 11 1.22 1.14 -34.78
N PRO A 12 -0.05 1.44 -35.05
CA PRO A 12 -0.80 2.43 -34.29
C PRO A 12 -1.13 1.94 -32.88
N GLU A 13 -1.36 0.66 -32.73
CA GLU A 13 -1.77 0.00 -31.48
C GLU A 13 -0.65 0.01 -30.44
N TRP A 14 0.61 -0.24 -30.83
CA TRP A 14 1.75 -0.20 -29.91
C TRP A 14 1.99 1.21 -29.35
N HIS A 15 1.82 2.24 -30.15
CA HIS A 15 1.97 3.63 -29.69
C HIS A 15 0.87 4.03 -28.71
N SER A 16 -0.34 3.57 -28.94
CA SER A 16 -1.46 3.78 -28.01
C SER A 16 -1.19 3.08 -26.69
N PHE A 17 -0.82 1.81 -26.73
CA PHE A 17 -0.43 1.04 -25.53
C PHE A 17 0.69 1.72 -24.78
N PHE A 18 1.79 2.11 -25.46
CA PHE A 18 2.94 2.73 -24.82
C PHE A 18 2.58 4.05 -24.13
N ARG A 19 1.77 4.91 -24.77
CA ARG A 19 1.27 6.15 -24.17
C ARG A 19 0.39 5.86 -22.95
N CYS A 20 -0.48 4.90 -23.06
CA CYS A 20 -1.36 4.49 -21.95
C CYS A 20 -0.54 3.97 -20.78
N PHE A 21 0.40 3.07 -21.04
CA PHE A 21 1.24 2.47 -20.02
C PHE A 21 2.13 3.49 -19.28
N GLN A 22 2.68 4.48 -19.98
CA GLN A 22 3.40 5.59 -19.33
C GLN A 22 2.54 6.35 -18.34
N LYS A 23 1.25 6.54 -18.65
CA LYS A 23 0.31 7.19 -17.74
C LYS A 23 0.05 6.34 -16.50
N ASP A 24 0.07 4.99 -16.61
CA ASP A 24 -0.09 4.08 -15.46
C ASP A 24 1.10 4.18 -14.48
N PHE A 25 2.34 4.34 -15.00
CA PHE A 25 3.48 4.64 -14.13
C PHE A 25 3.35 5.97 -13.39
N LYS A 26 2.69 6.98 -13.98
CA LYS A 26 2.40 8.22 -13.27
C LYS A 26 1.43 8.03 -12.11
N VAL A 27 0.47 7.10 -12.25
CA VAL A 27 -0.41 6.73 -11.13
C VAL A 27 0.42 6.17 -9.98
N ILE A 28 1.32 5.21 -10.27
CA ILE A 28 2.22 4.64 -9.26
C ILE A 28 3.04 5.74 -8.60
N LEU A 29 3.65 6.62 -9.39
CA LEU A 29 4.49 7.71 -8.88
C LEU A 29 3.72 8.66 -7.95
N ILE A 30 2.49 9.04 -8.32
CA ILE A 30 1.64 9.93 -7.51
C ILE A 30 1.32 9.27 -6.17
N CYS A 31 0.86 8.01 -6.19
CA CYS A 31 0.52 7.28 -4.97
C CYS A 31 1.76 7.11 -4.06
N THR A 32 2.88 6.73 -4.64
CA THR A 32 4.14 6.57 -3.93
C THR A 32 4.60 7.88 -3.29
N LEU A 33 4.62 8.96 -4.07
CA LEU A 33 5.03 10.27 -3.58
C LEU A 33 4.14 10.76 -2.42
N PHE A 34 2.84 10.56 -2.52
CA PHE A 34 1.89 10.95 -1.48
C PHE A 34 2.14 10.21 -0.16
N LEU A 35 2.36 8.91 -0.21
CA LEU A 35 2.68 8.10 0.98
C LEU A 35 4.06 8.44 1.56
N THR A 36 5.05 8.66 0.70
CA THR A 36 6.41 9.04 1.15
C THR A 36 6.40 10.41 1.82
N ILE A 37 5.64 11.39 1.29
CA ILE A 37 5.46 12.70 1.93
C ILE A 37 4.82 12.52 3.31
N PHE A 38 3.77 11.70 3.42
CA PHE A 38 3.16 11.42 4.71
C PHE A 38 4.16 10.82 5.71
N ARG A 39 5.00 9.87 5.28
CA ARG A 39 6.06 9.29 6.12
C ARG A 39 7.05 10.36 6.58
N CYS A 40 7.46 11.27 5.70
CA CYS A 40 8.32 12.38 6.07
C CYS A 40 7.63 13.30 7.11
N ILE A 41 6.34 13.59 6.94
CA ILE A 41 5.57 14.36 7.94
C ILE A 41 5.56 13.64 9.29
N MET A 42 5.33 12.33 9.32
CA MET A 42 5.37 11.53 10.55
C MET A 42 6.73 11.63 11.26
N ILE A 43 7.84 11.48 10.51
CA ILE A 43 9.20 11.58 11.07
C ILE A 43 9.44 12.98 11.64
N LEU A 44 9.04 14.04 10.93
CA LEU A 44 9.29 15.42 11.33
C LEU A 44 8.39 15.89 12.48
N SER A 45 7.14 15.43 12.52
CA SER A 45 6.18 15.84 13.56
C SER A 45 6.33 15.05 14.86
N MET A 46 6.99 13.90 14.81
CA MET A 46 7.16 12.98 15.92
C MET A 46 8.65 12.70 16.21
N ASP A 47 9.52 13.68 15.97
CA ASP A 47 10.96 13.58 16.18
C ASP A 47 11.33 13.23 17.64
N SER A 48 10.49 13.61 18.60
CA SER A 48 10.65 13.26 20.01
C SER A 48 10.63 11.75 20.31
N TYR A 49 10.13 10.94 19.38
CA TYR A 49 10.15 9.46 19.48
C TYR A 49 11.43 8.84 18.94
N LEU A 50 12.25 9.61 18.22
CA LEU A 50 13.55 9.14 17.75
C LEU A 50 14.52 8.97 18.93
N SER A 51 15.22 7.87 18.95
CA SER A 51 16.29 7.68 19.93
C SER A 51 17.47 8.62 19.62
N THR A 52 18.19 9.05 20.65
CA THR A 52 19.36 9.95 20.52
C THR A 52 20.51 9.35 19.73
N SER A 53 20.51 8.03 19.51
CA SER A 53 21.51 7.28 18.75
C SER A 53 21.23 7.21 17.24
N VAL A 54 20.07 7.71 16.77
CA VAL A 54 19.68 7.67 15.36
C VAL A 54 20.61 8.53 14.51
N ARG A 55 21.11 7.95 13.43
CA ARG A 55 21.94 8.63 12.44
C ARG A 55 21.08 9.00 11.22
N ALA A 56 21.52 10.03 10.48
CA ALA A 56 20.89 10.39 9.20
C ALA A 56 20.82 9.20 8.23
N TYR A 57 21.77 8.28 8.32
CA TYR A 57 21.79 7.03 7.55
C TYR A 57 20.60 6.11 7.88
N ASP A 58 20.22 6.01 9.16
CA ASP A 58 19.09 5.18 9.59
C ASP A 58 17.76 5.72 9.04
N ILE A 59 17.61 7.05 9.05
CA ILE A 59 16.46 7.74 8.44
C ILE A 59 16.42 7.48 6.92
N PHE A 60 17.57 7.60 6.25
CA PHE A 60 17.66 7.34 4.81
C PHE A 60 17.27 5.90 4.47
N ILE A 61 17.76 4.90 5.22
CA ILE A 61 17.40 3.50 5.02
C ILE A 61 15.89 3.29 5.26
N ALA A 62 15.33 3.86 6.33
CA ALA A 62 13.90 3.76 6.63
C ALA A 62 13.05 4.34 5.49
N LEU A 63 13.43 5.49 4.94
CA LEU A 63 12.77 6.10 3.78
C LEU A 63 12.92 5.22 2.52
N PHE A 64 14.13 4.72 2.25
CA PHE A 64 14.39 3.89 1.06
C PHE A 64 13.64 2.56 1.08
N ILE A 65 13.63 1.86 2.22
CA ILE A 65 12.86 0.62 2.33
C ILE A 65 11.36 0.91 2.39
N GLY A 66 10.95 2.00 3.06
CA GLY A 66 9.56 2.44 3.07
C GLY A 66 9.02 2.74 1.67
N LEU A 67 9.86 3.31 0.79
CA LEU A 67 9.52 3.55 -0.62
C LEU A 67 9.09 2.26 -1.34
N ARG A 68 9.64 1.10 -0.99
CA ARG A 68 9.27 -0.19 -1.58
C ARG A 68 7.82 -0.58 -1.23
N PHE A 69 7.39 -0.31 0.00
CA PHE A 69 6.00 -0.50 0.42
C PHE A 69 5.06 0.49 -0.26
N ASP A 70 5.50 1.74 -0.44
CA ASP A 70 4.71 2.78 -1.11
C ASP A 70 4.55 2.48 -2.61
N LEU A 71 5.62 2.01 -3.29
CA LEU A 71 5.57 1.55 -4.67
C LEU A 71 4.60 0.39 -4.84
N SER A 72 4.57 -0.53 -3.88
CA SER A 72 3.67 -1.67 -3.94
C SER A 72 2.20 -1.24 -3.83
N VAL A 73 1.86 -0.34 -2.91
CA VAL A 73 0.51 0.24 -2.83
C VAL A 73 0.15 0.97 -4.13
N GLY A 74 1.05 1.83 -4.63
CA GLY A 74 0.86 2.52 -5.91
C GLY A 74 0.63 1.55 -7.07
N GLY A 75 1.38 0.45 -7.11
CA GLY A 75 1.22 -0.63 -8.09
C GLY A 75 -0.16 -1.29 -8.03
N TYR A 76 -0.67 -1.59 -6.85
CA TYR A 76 -2.01 -2.16 -6.68
C TYR A 76 -3.10 -1.19 -7.15
N PHE A 77 -3.00 0.10 -6.81
CA PHE A 77 -3.97 1.10 -7.30
C PHE A 77 -3.88 1.36 -8.80
N ALA A 78 -2.70 1.17 -9.41
CA ALA A 78 -2.53 1.28 -10.85
C ALA A 78 -2.97 0.01 -11.61
N LEU A 79 -3.19 -1.12 -10.95
CA LEU A 79 -3.49 -2.41 -11.58
C LEU A 79 -4.73 -2.37 -12.49
N PRO A 80 -5.89 -1.79 -12.07
CA PRO A 80 -7.07 -1.72 -12.92
C PRO A 80 -6.81 -0.87 -14.19
N SER A 81 -6.05 0.22 -14.08
CA SER A 81 -5.70 1.05 -15.23
C SER A 81 -4.70 0.36 -16.16
N PHE A 82 -3.80 -0.45 -15.62
CA PHE A 82 -2.89 -1.27 -16.40
C PHE A 82 -3.64 -2.30 -17.25
N PHE A 83 -4.59 -3.04 -16.65
CA PHE A 83 -5.44 -3.97 -17.42
C PHE A 83 -6.27 -3.26 -18.47
N ALA A 84 -6.82 -2.08 -18.16
CA ALA A 84 -7.50 -1.26 -19.16
C ALA A 84 -6.55 -0.86 -20.29
N SER A 85 -5.29 -0.50 -20.00
CA SER A 85 -4.28 -0.16 -21.02
C SER A 85 -3.93 -1.34 -21.92
N VAL A 86 -3.85 -2.55 -21.36
CA VAL A 86 -3.67 -3.78 -22.17
C VAL A 86 -4.88 -4.03 -23.06
N ALA A 87 -6.11 -3.88 -22.55
CA ALA A 87 -7.33 -4.02 -23.35
C ALA A 87 -7.42 -2.97 -24.46
N CYS A 88 -7.02 -1.71 -24.16
CA CYS A 88 -6.98 -0.62 -25.15
C CYS A 88 -5.92 -0.80 -26.25
N SER A 89 -4.96 -1.70 -26.08
CA SER A 89 -4.05 -2.07 -27.17
C SER A 89 -4.75 -2.89 -28.26
N MET A 90 -5.85 -3.55 -27.93
CA MET A 90 -6.65 -4.35 -28.87
C MET A 90 -7.86 -3.58 -29.43
N ILE A 91 -8.41 -2.64 -28.66
CA ILE A 91 -9.60 -1.87 -29.02
C ILE A 91 -9.31 -0.39 -28.71
N PRO A 92 -9.50 0.54 -29.66
CA PRO A 92 -9.16 1.96 -29.48
C PRO A 92 -10.12 2.66 -28.50
N MET A 93 -9.92 2.45 -27.19
CA MET A 93 -10.74 3.01 -26.10
C MET A 93 -9.89 3.89 -25.14
N GLU A 94 -9.01 4.75 -25.67
CA GLU A 94 -8.12 5.59 -24.85
C GLU A 94 -8.87 6.45 -23.81
N SER A 95 -10.07 6.89 -24.13
CA SER A 95 -10.93 7.67 -23.22
C SER A 95 -11.32 6.86 -21.96
N LEU A 96 -11.67 5.59 -22.13
CA LEU A 96 -11.99 4.69 -21.01
C LEU A 96 -10.79 4.50 -20.09
N CYS A 97 -9.61 4.26 -20.66
CA CYS A 97 -8.37 4.13 -19.89
C CYS A 97 -8.08 5.37 -19.05
N ASP A 98 -8.28 6.57 -19.63
CA ASP A 98 -8.10 7.82 -18.90
C ASP A 98 -9.13 8.03 -17.78
N HIS A 99 -10.37 7.58 -17.96
CA HIS A 99 -11.39 7.60 -16.90
C HIS A 99 -11.04 6.64 -15.75
N VAL A 100 -10.61 5.41 -16.07
CA VAL A 100 -10.18 4.44 -15.05
C VAL A 100 -9.01 4.99 -14.23
N ARG A 101 -8.00 5.60 -14.87
CA ARG A 101 -6.86 6.22 -14.15
C ARG A 101 -7.28 7.31 -13.20
N LYS A 102 -8.14 8.23 -13.69
CA LYS A 102 -8.66 9.33 -12.87
C LYS A 102 -9.44 8.78 -11.67
N ALA A 103 -10.29 7.78 -11.92
CA ALA A 103 -11.06 7.12 -10.86
C ALA A 103 -10.14 6.48 -9.81
N MET A 104 -9.10 5.72 -10.24
CA MET A 104 -8.17 5.06 -9.33
C MET A 104 -7.35 6.05 -8.48
N ILE A 105 -6.87 7.15 -9.07
CA ILE A 105 -6.17 8.19 -8.30
C ILE A 105 -7.10 8.89 -7.33
N SER A 106 -8.30 9.27 -7.78
CA SER A 106 -9.27 9.92 -6.90
C SER A 106 -9.66 9.01 -5.74
N LEU A 107 -9.89 7.73 -6.03
CA LEU A 107 -10.18 6.71 -5.01
C LEU A 107 -9.03 6.59 -4.01
N PHE A 108 -7.78 6.46 -4.50
CA PHE A 108 -6.60 6.40 -3.63
C PHE A 108 -6.50 7.62 -2.72
N LEU A 109 -6.63 8.82 -3.29
CA LEU A 109 -6.49 10.06 -2.52
C LEU A 109 -7.64 10.26 -1.52
N CYS A 110 -8.88 9.91 -1.90
CA CYS A 110 -10.03 9.94 -0.98
C CYS A 110 -9.86 8.92 0.17
N LEU A 111 -9.43 7.70 -0.11
CA LEU A 111 -9.13 6.71 0.93
C LEU A 111 -7.99 7.18 1.83
N SER A 112 -6.94 7.76 1.25
CA SER A 112 -5.80 8.30 2.00
C SER A 112 -6.20 9.49 2.87
N ALA A 113 -7.16 10.30 2.45
CA ALA A 113 -7.68 11.42 3.24
C ALA A 113 -8.30 10.98 4.57
N VAL A 114 -8.76 9.74 4.66
CA VAL A 114 -9.28 9.15 5.91
C VAL A 114 -8.19 8.34 6.61
N THR A 115 -7.51 7.47 5.88
CA THR A 115 -6.58 6.48 6.45
C THR A 115 -5.34 7.14 7.07
N LEU A 116 -4.76 8.17 6.43
CA LEU A 116 -3.51 8.76 6.90
C LEU A 116 -3.71 9.59 8.19
N PRO A 117 -4.70 10.50 8.31
CA PRO A 117 -4.95 11.19 9.56
C PRO A 117 -5.38 10.24 10.68
N ALA A 118 -6.19 9.21 10.36
CA ALA A 118 -6.55 8.19 11.35
C ALA A 118 -5.32 7.46 11.87
N ASN A 119 -4.37 7.09 10.99
CA ASN A 119 -3.11 6.47 11.42
C ASN A 119 -2.24 7.44 12.23
N TYR A 120 -2.24 8.73 11.90
CA TYR A 120 -1.49 9.75 12.64
C TYR A 120 -1.99 9.84 14.09
N ILE A 121 -3.32 9.96 14.30
CA ILE A 121 -3.93 10.00 15.63
C ILE A 121 -3.72 8.69 16.36
N PHE A 122 -3.92 7.56 15.68
CA PHE A 122 -3.69 6.22 16.24
C PHE A 122 -2.24 6.09 16.75
N PHE A 123 -1.28 6.61 16.00
CA PHE A 123 0.12 6.58 16.41
C PHE A 123 0.39 7.44 17.64
N LEU A 124 -0.25 8.60 17.76
CA LEU A 124 -0.14 9.44 18.95
C LEU A 124 -0.63 8.72 20.22
N GLU A 125 -1.72 7.96 20.11
CA GLU A 125 -2.30 7.20 21.23
C GLU A 125 -1.49 5.94 21.56
N PHE A 126 -1.29 5.08 20.59
CA PHE A 126 -0.78 3.73 20.80
C PHE A 126 0.71 3.58 20.56
N LYS A 127 1.40 4.66 20.11
CA LYS A 127 2.83 4.66 19.74
C LYS A 127 3.17 3.57 18.72
N ASP A 128 2.19 3.24 17.87
CA ASP A 128 2.29 2.20 16.86
C ASP A 128 1.45 2.53 15.61
N ASN A 129 1.76 1.91 14.47
CA ASN A 129 0.88 1.88 13.32
C ASN A 129 -0.38 1.07 13.64
N PHE A 130 -1.37 1.10 12.72
CA PHE A 130 -2.56 0.27 12.87
C PHE A 130 -2.20 -1.16 13.26
N ASN A 131 -2.78 -1.61 14.36
CA ASN A 131 -2.63 -2.94 14.93
C ASN A 131 -4.00 -3.44 15.44
N GLN A 132 -4.03 -4.53 16.19
CA GLN A 132 -5.26 -5.16 16.67
C GLN A 132 -6.21 -4.21 17.44
N TRP A 133 -5.69 -3.18 18.08
CA TRP A 133 -6.50 -2.20 18.82
C TRP A 133 -7.44 -1.38 17.93
N ILE A 134 -7.20 -1.32 16.60
CA ILE A 134 -8.14 -0.65 15.69
C ILE A 134 -9.52 -1.32 15.69
N PHE A 135 -9.59 -2.62 15.96
CA PHE A 135 -10.85 -3.33 16.03
C PHE A 135 -11.61 -3.01 17.32
N GLY A 136 -10.94 -2.48 18.36
CA GLY A 136 -11.61 -1.94 19.54
C GLY A 136 -12.64 -0.88 19.17
N VAL A 137 -12.34 -0.05 18.18
CA VAL A 137 -13.27 0.97 17.66
C VAL A 137 -14.56 0.35 17.10
N ILE A 138 -14.52 -0.92 16.65
CA ILE A 138 -15.69 -1.64 16.12
C ILE A 138 -16.50 -2.29 17.26
N TYR A 139 -15.82 -2.74 18.32
CA TYR A 139 -16.44 -3.45 19.45
C TYR A 139 -16.87 -2.51 20.58
N ASP A 140 -16.22 -1.34 20.69
CA ASP A 140 -16.56 -0.29 21.64
C ASP A 140 -17.66 0.63 21.09
N ASP A 141 -18.16 1.54 21.94
CA ASP A 141 -19.06 2.60 21.48
C ASP A 141 -18.32 3.59 20.58
N PHE A 142 -18.52 3.43 19.27
CA PHE A 142 -17.93 4.33 18.23
C PHE A 142 -18.22 5.81 18.52
N GLY A 143 -19.42 6.11 19.05
CA GLY A 143 -19.79 7.49 19.41
C GLY A 143 -18.93 8.05 20.54
N ALA A 144 -18.65 7.24 21.56
CA ALA A 144 -17.78 7.62 22.66
C ALA A 144 -16.33 7.84 22.19
N VAL A 145 -15.80 6.94 21.36
CA VAL A 145 -14.45 7.07 20.77
C VAL A 145 -14.34 8.34 19.94
N LEU A 146 -15.33 8.64 19.09
CA LEU A 146 -15.33 9.84 18.26
C LEU A 146 -15.42 11.12 19.10
N LYS A 147 -16.22 11.10 20.17
CA LYS A 147 -16.37 12.24 21.10
C LYS A 147 -15.07 12.50 21.86
N SER A 148 -14.38 11.46 22.32
CA SER A 148 -13.06 11.57 22.97
C SER A 148 -12.03 12.16 21.99
N ALA A 149 -11.93 11.60 20.79
CA ALA A 149 -11.03 12.12 19.77
C ALA A 149 -11.32 13.60 19.42
N TRP A 150 -12.61 13.98 19.39
CA TRP A 150 -13.00 15.38 19.13
C TRP A 150 -12.57 16.33 20.26
N SER A 151 -12.60 15.87 21.50
CA SER A 151 -12.19 16.70 22.66
C SER A 151 -10.68 16.80 22.81
N GLU A 152 -9.94 15.78 22.40
CA GLU A 152 -8.48 15.71 22.61
C GLU A 152 -7.67 16.26 21.43
N TYR A 153 -8.21 16.13 20.20
CA TYR A 153 -7.52 16.55 18.99
C TYR A 153 -8.28 17.66 18.24
N PRO A 154 -7.59 18.58 17.56
CA PRO A 154 -8.21 19.60 16.73
C PRO A 154 -8.74 19.02 15.41
N LEU A 155 -9.69 18.04 15.50
CA LEU A 155 -10.18 17.28 14.34
C LEU A 155 -10.75 18.15 13.25
N ALA A 156 -11.39 19.28 13.59
CA ALA A 156 -11.93 20.21 12.60
C ALA A 156 -10.82 20.79 11.69
N ILE A 157 -9.73 21.26 12.30
CA ILE A 157 -8.55 21.81 11.57
C ILE A 157 -7.88 20.71 10.76
N MET A 158 -7.66 19.54 11.36
CA MET A 158 -7.04 18.38 10.68
C MET A 158 -7.87 17.96 9.48
N THR A 159 -9.19 17.88 9.61
CA THR A 159 -10.11 17.52 8.51
C THR A 159 -10.08 18.57 7.40
N MET A 160 -10.15 19.87 7.73
CA MET A 160 -10.04 20.94 6.73
C MET A 160 -8.72 20.89 5.98
N LEU A 161 -7.60 20.72 6.69
CA LEU A 161 -6.27 20.63 6.07
C LEU A 161 -6.17 19.39 5.17
N THR A 162 -6.65 18.25 5.64
CA THR A 162 -6.65 17.01 4.86
C THR A 162 -7.47 17.14 3.59
N VAL A 163 -8.66 17.70 3.67
CA VAL A 163 -9.53 17.94 2.49
C VAL A 163 -8.84 18.89 1.50
N ALA A 164 -8.25 19.99 1.98
CA ALA A 164 -7.55 20.94 1.14
C ALA A 164 -6.33 20.32 0.44
N VAL A 165 -5.50 19.57 1.17
CA VAL A 165 -4.33 18.86 0.63
C VAL A 165 -4.77 17.82 -0.40
N THR A 166 -5.79 17.01 -0.07
CA THR A 166 -6.32 15.99 -0.98
C THR A 166 -6.86 16.60 -2.26
N ALA A 167 -7.65 17.67 -2.17
CA ALA A 167 -8.18 18.38 -3.35
C ALA A 167 -7.06 18.95 -4.22
N ALA A 168 -6.03 19.56 -3.61
CA ALA A 168 -4.87 20.06 -4.31
C ALA A 168 -4.10 18.93 -5.02
N PHE A 169 -3.89 17.80 -4.35
CA PHE A 169 -3.23 16.64 -4.96
C PHE A 169 -4.05 16.02 -6.09
N ILE A 170 -5.38 15.91 -5.96
CA ILE A 170 -6.26 15.48 -7.06
C ILE A 170 -6.08 16.38 -8.26
N TRP A 171 -6.17 17.70 -8.06
CA TRP A 171 -6.04 18.68 -9.14
C TRP A 171 -4.67 18.62 -9.84
N ILE A 172 -3.58 18.58 -9.07
CA ILE A 172 -2.21 18.44 -9.60
C ILE A 172 -2.07 17.12 -10.38
N SER A 173 -2.55 16.03 -9.82
CA SER A 173 -2.47 14.69 -10.40
C SER A 173 -3.20 14.60 -11.72
N LEU A 174 -4.42 15.15 -11.80
CA LEU A 174 -5.21 15.17 -13.03
C LEU A 174 -4.53 16.00 -14.13
N LYS A 175 -3.81 17.07 -13.79
CA LYS A 175 -3.00 17.85 -14.74
C LYS A 175 -1.76 17.10 -15.17
N PHE A 176 -1.08 16.42 -14.23
CA PHE A 176 0.16 15.69 -14.50
C PHE A 176 -0.06 14.51 -15.44
N ILE A 177 -1.19 13.77 -15.28
CA ILE A 177 -1.51 12.61 -16.12
C ILE A 177 -1.77 13.02 -17.57
N LYS A 178 -2.39 14.19 -17.81
CA LYS A 178 -2.74 14.67 -19.16
C LYS A 178 -1.52 14.93 -20.05
N ARG A 179 -0.34 15.17 -19.48
CA ARG A 179 0.88 15.47 -20.23
C ARG A 179 1.61 14.18 -20.57
N PRO A 180 1.58 13.65 -21.82
CA PRO A 180 2.37 12.48 -22.18
C PRO A 180 3.86 12.84 -22.16
N PHE A 181 4.70 11.93 -21.75
CA PHE A 181 6.13 12.00 -22.06
C PHE A 181 6.28 11.70 -23.55
N THR A 182 6.70 12.69 -24.32
CA THR A 182 7.05 12.50 -25.72
C THR A 182 8.41 11.84 -25.81
N MET A 183 8.48 10.52 -25.75
CA MET A 183 9.67 9.83 -26.22
C MET A 183 9.71 9.88 -27.76
N ARG A 184 10.87 10.15 -28.30
CA ARG A 184 11.15 10.06 -29.74
C ARG A 184 10.83 8.62 -30.15
N THR A 185 9.70 8.45 -30.80
CA THR A 185 9.17 7.13 -31.15
C THR A 185 10.14 6.40 -32.05
N ILE A 186 10.41 5.14 -31.79
CA ILE A 186 11.22 4.27 -32.64
C ILE A 186 10.36 3.97 -33.87
N TYR A 187 10.52 4.86 -34.90
CA TYR A 187 9.88 4.68 -36.19
C TYR A 187 10.73 3.72 -37.01
N GLY A 188 10.11 2.72 -37.57
CA GLY A 188 10.73 1.77 -38.49
C GLY A 188 9.91 0.48 -38.62
N SER A 189 9.89 -0.07 -39.83
CA SER A 189 9.24 -1.36 -40.09
C SER A 189 10.24 -2.52 -40.10
N ASN A 190 11.49 -2.26 -39.70
CA ASN A 190 12.58 -3.23 -39.71
C ASN A 190 12.46 -4.18 -38.51
N ILE A 191 13.08 -5.35 -38.61
CA ILE A 191 13.12 -6.36 -37.58
C ILE A 191 13.73 -5.84 -36.26
N THR A 192 14.71 -4.96 -36.37
CA THR A 192 15.34 -4.26 -35.25
C THR A 192 14.36 -3.37 -34.49
N ALA A 193 13.49 -2.64 -35.18
CA ALA A 193 12.47 -1.81 -34.58
C ALA A 193 11.39 -2.65 -33.89
N LEU A 194 11.02 -3.79 -34.44
CA LEU A 194 10.11 -4.75 -33.81
C LEU A 194 10.73 -5.33 -32.53
N ALA A 195 11.98 -5.80 -32.61
CA ALA A 195 12.70 -6.33 -31.46
C ALA A 195 12.83 -5.29 -30.33
N SER A 196 13.13 -4.02 -30.66
CA SER A 196 13.20 -2.94 -29.68
C SER A 196 11.87 -2.68 -28.99
N ARG A 197 10.75 -2.73 -29.72
CA ARG A 197 9.39 -2.56 -29.13
C ARG A 197 9.04 -3.68 -28.18
N VAL A 198 9.29 -4.93 -28.59
CA VAL A 198 9.07 -6.10 -27.73
C VAL A 198 9.90 -5.99 -26.46
N LEU A 199 11.20 -5.64 -26.60
CA LEU A 199 12.09 -5.47 -25.45
C LEU A 199 11.61 -4.37 -24.52
N ILE A 200 11.24 -3.19 -25.02
CA ILE A 200 10.72 -2.07 -24.22
C ILE A 200 9.43 -2.49 -23.50
N THR A 201 8.51 -3.13 -24.18
CA THR A 201 7.25 -3.60 -23.56
C THR A 201 7.53 -4.58 -22.44
N LEU A 202 8.44 -5.53 -22.66
CA LEU A 202 8.81 -6.53 -21.67
C LEU A 202 9.46 -5.87 -20.44
N VAL A 203 10.40 -4.95 -20.64
CA VAL A 203 11.02 -4.19 -19.55
C VAL A 203 9.98 -3.38 -18.77
N MET A 204 9.03 -2.72 -19.45
CA MET A 204 7.98 -1.95 -18.79
C MET A 204 7.06 -2.83 -17.96
N VAL A 205 6.64 -3.99 -18.49
CA VAL A 205 5.81 -4.96 -17.75
C VAL A 205 6.56 -5.51 -16.54
N MET A 206 7.86 -5.81 -16.69
CA MET A 206 8.70 -6.25 -15.57
C MET A 206 8.84 -5.17 -14.50
N LEU A 207 9.05 -3.91 -14.89
CA LEU A 207 9.10 -2.78 -13.95
C LEU A 207 7.76 -2.60 -13.21
N PHE A 208 6.64 -2.75 -13.91
CA PHE A 208 5.32 -2.69 -13.28
C PHE A 208 5.13 -3.82 -12.26
N ALA A 209 5.47 -5.05 -12.65
CA ALA A 209 5.43 -6.21 -11.75
C ALA A 209 6.37 -6.01 -10.55
N PHE A 210 7.55 -5.41 -10.76
CA PHE A 210 8.48 -5.05 -9.69
C PHE A 210 7.87 -4.02 -8.73
N CYS A 211 7.20 -2.98 -9.24
CA CYS A 211 6.51 -2.01 -8.38
C CYS A 211 5.46 -2.69 -7.50
N ILE A 212 4.57 -3.52 -8.07
CA ILE A 212 3.57 -4.26 -7.29
C ILE A 212 4.22 -5.14 -6.22
N ARG A 213 5.28 -5.84 -6.59
CA ARG A 213 5.97 -6.77 -5.69
C ARG A 213 6.74 -6.05 -4.57
N GLY A 214 7.22 -4.83 -4.83
CA GLY A 214 8.05 -4.05 -3.90
C GLY A 214 9.42 -4.68 -3.59
N SER A 215 9.81 -5.74 -4.30
CA SER A 215 11.03 -6.52 -4.01
C SER A 215 11.62 -7.12 -5.29
N VAL A 216 12.97 -7.12 -5.36
CA VAL A 216 13.76 -7.82 -6.39
C VAL A 216 14.04 -9.28 -5.98
N GLY A 217 13.87 -9.62 -4.70
CA GLY A 217 14.16 -10.94 -4.16
C GLY A 217 13.16 -12.02 -4.56
N SER A 218 13.33 -13.23 -4.05
CA SER A 218 12.47 -14.39 -4.33
C SER A 218 11.02 -14.21 -3.86
N ARG A 219 10.76 -13.32 -2.90
CA ARG A 219 9.44 -13.06 -2.30
C ARG A 219 9.04 -11.58 -2.40
N PRO A 220 7.73 -11.26 -2.39
CA PRO A 220 7.23 -9.90 -2.23
C PRO A 220 7.67 -9.29 -0.90
N VAL A 221 7.61 -7.96 -0.80
CA VAL A 221 7.88 -7.23 0.44
C VAL A 221 6.95 -7.71 1.56
N GLN A 222 7.50 -7.94 2.75
CA GLN A 222 6.80 -8.47 3.93
C GLN A 222 7.06 -7.58 5.16
N GLN A 223 6.21 -7.71 6.19
CA GLN A 223 6.32 -6.95 7.44
C GLN A 223 7.71 -7.04 8.07
N LYS A 224 8.32 -8.23 8.05
CA LYS A 224 9.68 -8.43 8.60
C LYS A 224 10.77 -7.65 7.89
N ASP A 225 10.53 -7.17 6.67
CA ASP A 225 11.47 -6.33 5.93
C ASP A 225 11.47 -4.87 6.45
N ALA A 226 10.62 -4.53 7.42
CA ALA A 226 10.56 -3.23 8.05
C ALA A 226 11.54 -3.07 9.24
N GLY A 227 11.98 -4.18 9.85
CA GLY A 227 12.93 -4.17 10.98
C GLY A 227 14.37 -4.04 10.49
N ILE A 228 14.81 -2.84 10.14
CA ILE A 228 16.07 -2.57 9.45
C ILE A 228 17.00 -1.60 10.18
N THR A 229 16.48 -0.88 11.17
CA THR A 229 17.25 0.08 11.97
C THR A 229 17.24 -0.33 13.45
N PRO A 230 18.20 0.14 14.26
CA PRO A 230 18.13 -0.06 15.71
C PRO A 230 17.00 0.72 16.38
N ASP A 231 16.38 1.67 15.68
CA ASP A 231 15.32 2.53 16.19
C ASP A 231 13.94 1.93 15.91
N LEU A 232 13.16 1.67 16.97
CA LEU A 232 11.82 1.06 16.86
C LEU A 232 10.80 1.98 16.18
N PHE A 233 10.91 3.31 16.40
CA PHE A 233 10.00 4.26 15.78
C PHE A 233 10.19 4.29 14.26
N LEU A 234 11.44 4.37 13.79
CA LEU A 234 11.74 4.31 12.35
C LEU A 234 11.26 3.00 11.73
N ASN A 235 11.49 1.86 12.39
CA ASN A 235 11.04 0.55 11.89
C ASN A 235 9.52 0.48 11.74
N LYS A 236 8.77 1.10 12.67
CA LYS A 236 7.30 1.20 12.56
C LYS A 236 6.90 2.04 11.35
N LEU A 237 7.57 3.18 11.12
CA LEU A 237 7.26 4.07 10.01
C LEU A 237 7.66 3.54 8.62
N VAL A 238 8.51 2.53 8.53
CA VAL A 238 8.80 1.84 7.26
C VAL A 238 7.53 1.28 6.63
N LEU A 239 6.64 0.70 7.43
CA LEU A 239 5.33 0.26 6.97
C LEU A 239 4.43 1.48 6.74
N ASN A 240 3.86 1.61 5.54
CA ASN A 240 2.80 2.58 5.34
C ASN A 240 1.47 2.11 5.96
N PRO A 241 0.51 3.03 6.22
CA PRO A 241 -0.76 2.70 6.87
C PRO A 241 -1.57 1.60 6.17
N TYR A 242 -1.49 1.50 4.84
CA TYR A 242 -2.19 0.47 4.07
C TYR A 242 -1.63 -0.93 4.34
N TYR A 243 -0.30 -1.06 4.41
CA TYR A 243 0.34 -2.33 4.75
C TYR A 243 0.13 -2.69 6.21
N ALA A 244 0.19 -1.72 7.12
CA ALA A 244 -0.14 -1.93 8.52
C ALA A 244 -1.58 -2.45 8.66
N LEU A 245 -2.56 -1.78 8.04
CA LEU A 245 -3.96 -2.20 8.05
C LEU A 245 -4.16 -3.59 7.41
N LYS A 246 -3.49 -3.87 6.27
CA LYS A 246 -3.53 -5.18 5.62
C LYS A 246 -3.09 -6.29 6.58
N TYR A 247 -1.96 -6.13 7.26
CA TYR A 247 -1.45 -7.15 8.18
C TYR A 247 -2.36 -7.30 9.40
N THR A 248 -2.84 -6.20 9.95
CA THR A 248 -3.80 -6.20 11.07
C THR A 248 -5.07 -6.97 10.72
N VAL A 249 -5.66 -6.71 9.54
CA VAL A 249 -6.85 -7.46 9.07
C VAL A 249 -6.53 -8.92 8.84
N GLN A 250 -5.39 -9.25 8.23
CA GLN A 250 -4.99 -10.64 8.00
C GLN A 250 -4.82 -11.41 9.32
N GLU A 251 -4.23 -10.78 10.31
CA GLU A 251 -4.04 -11.37 11.63
C GLU A 251 -5.37 -11.57 12.36
N HIS A 252 -6.25 -10.56 12.32
CA HIS A 252 -7.59 -10.65 12.88
C HIS A 252 -8.41 -11.79 12.25
N LEU A 253 -8.38 -11.92 10.92
CA LEU A 253 -9.06 -13.01 10.22
C LEU A 253 -8.48 -14.39 10.56
N LYS A 254 -7.16 -14.50 10.79
CA LYS A 254 -6.54 -15.73 11.24
C LYS A 254 -7.01 -16.12 12.66
N LEU A 255 -7.05 -15.15 13.57
CA LEU A 255 -7.51 -15.38 14.95
C LEU A 255 -8.97 -15.81 15.00
N ASN A 256 -9.82 -15.23 14.15
CA ASN A 256 -11.24 -15.54 14.06
C ASN A 256 -11.56 -16.76 13.17
N SER A 257 -10.56 -17.38 12.55
CA SER A 257 -10.77 -18.57 11.72
C SER A 257 -11.11 -19.79 12.58
N VAL A 258 -11.67 -20.84 11.94
CA VAL A 258 -11.97 -22.13 12.61
C VAL A 258 -10.75 -22.73 13.32
N ARG A 259 -9.55 -22.40 12.85
CA ARG A 259 -8.28 -22.80 13.50
C ARG A 259 -7.94 -21.88 14.67
N GLY A 260 -8.31 -20.60 14.61
CA GLY A 260 -8.19 -19.60 15.68
C GLY A 260 -6.92 -19.71 16.51
N ILE A 261 -7.05 -19.53 17.82
CA ILE A 261 -6.00 -19.70 18.80
C ILE A 261 -5.33 -21.09 18.73
N LYS A 262 -6.06 -22.13 18.31
CA LYS A 262 -5.53 -23.50 18.22
C LYS A 262 -4.29 -23.61 17.33
N GLU A 263 -4.11 -22.74 16.34
CA GLU A 263 -2.93 -22.78 15.45
C GLU A 263 -1.62 -22.40 16.18
N TYR A 264 -1.75 -21.63 17.26
CA TYR A 264 -0.61 -21.14 18.07
C TYR A 264 -0.34 -22.02 19.31
N LEU A 265 -1.18 -23.03 19.57
CA LEU A 265 -1.03 -23.89 20.72
C LEU A 265 -0.26 -25.19 20.40
N PRO A 266 0.51 -25.73 21.37
CA PRO A 266 1.14 -27.02 21.21
C PRO A 266 0.10 -28.09 20.86
N ASP A 267 0.41 -28.92 19.86
CA ASP A 267 -0.46 -29.98 19.35
C ASP A 267 -1.88 -29.51 18.92
N ARG A 268 -2.09 -28.20 18.78
CA ARG A 268 -3.40 -27.58 18.45
C ARG A 268 -4.52 -27.93 19.45
N ASN A 269 -4.16 -28.27 20.68
CA ASN A 269 -5.08 -28.71 21.72
C ASN A 269 -5.14 -27.68 22.84
N ILE A 270 -6.32 -27.03 23.00
CA ILE A 270 -6.57 -26.00 24.03
C ILE A 270 -6.51 -26.62 25.43
N GLU A 271 -7.04 -27.82 25.61
CA GLU A 271 -7.07 -28.50 26.90
C GLU A 271 -5.63 -28.81 27.36
N LYS A 272 -4.81 -29.37 26.48
CA LYS A 272 -3.40 -29.66 26.78
C LYS A 272 -2.61 -28.39 27.09
N ALA A 273 -2.84 -27.31 26.35
CA ALA A 273 -2.21 -26.02 26.63
C ALA A 273 -2.68 -25.45 27.99
N GLY A 274 -3.96 -25.57 28.30
CA GLY A 274 -4.52 -25.22 29.61
C GLY A 274 -3.91 -26.00 30.76
N MET A 275 -3.75 -27.30 30.59
CA MET A 275 -3.11 -28.17 31.59
C MET A 275 -1.66 -27.73 31.85
N LEU A 276 -0.89 -27.44 30.77
CA LEU A 276 0.49 -26.94 30.87
C LEU A 276 0.57 -25.57 31.53
N PHE A 277 -0.36 -24.68 31.23
CA PHE A 277 -0.36 -23.30 31.75
C PHE A 277 -0.75 -23.27 33.24
N PHE A 278 -1.71 -24.10 33.67
CA PHE A 278 -2.18 -24.17 35.04
C PHE A 278 -1.50 -25.23 35.88
N GLU A 279 -0.47 -25.92 35.35
CA GLU A 279 0.29 -26.99 36.04
C GLU A 279 -0.61 -28.09 36.64
N LYS A 280 -1.63 -28.56 35.89
CA LYS A 280 -2.57 -29.57 36.32
C LYS A 280 -2.56 -30.80 35.45
N ASP A 281 -2.69 -31.94 36.09
CA ASP A 281 -2.70 -33.27 35.46
C ASP A 281 -4.06 -33.69 34.89
N GLU A 282 -5.14 -32.97 35.21
CA GLU A 282 -6.50 -33.29 34.77
C GLU A 282 -7.01 -32.28 33.71
N PRO A 283 -7.79 -32.75 32.71
CA PRO A 283 -8.36 -31.86 31.70
C PRO A 283 -9.35 -30.87 32.32
N LEU A 284 -9.19 -29.59 31.99
CA LEU A 284 -10.03 -28.51 32.45
C LEU A 284 -11.45 -28.66 31.84
N GLN A 285 -12.43 -29.05 32.61
CA GLN A 285 -13.82 -29.19 32.16
C GLN A 285 -14.53 -27.84 31.98
N ASP A 286 -14.10 -26.80 32.69
CA ASP A 286 -14.65 -25.46 32.57
C ASP A 286 -13.58 -24.40 32.81
N LEU A 287 -13.14 -23.77 31.71
CA LEU A 287 -12.13 -22.71 31.75
C LEU A 287 -12.61 -21.45 32.47
N ASP A 288 -13.94 -21.15 32.40
CA ASP A 288 -14.52 -19.97 33.02
C ASP A 288 -14.60 -20.10 34.57
N ALA A 289 -14.77 -21.30 35.06
CA ALA A 289 -14.71 -21.57 36.50
C ALA A 289 -13.31 -21.38 37.08
N TYR A 290 -12.26 -21.59 36.25
CA TYR A 290 -10.87 -21.38 36.61
C TYR A 290 -10.45 -19.92 36.61
N MET A 291 -10.97 -19.14 35.66
CA MET A 291 -10.66 -17.72 35.53
C MET A 291 -11.32 -16.85 36.59
N LYS A 292 -12.33 -17.35 37.28
CA LYS A 292 -13.07 -16.66 38.35
C LYS A 292 -12.48 -16.81 39.73
N LYS A 293 -11.35 -17.48 39.88
CA LYS A 293 -10.61 -17.57 41.16
C LYS A 293 -9.43 -16.62 41.16
#